data_c2f1730778b621738975e666bb011abd
#
_entry.id   c2f1730778b621738975e666bb011abd
#
_cell.length_a   1.000
_cell.length_b   1.000
_cell.length_c   1.000
_cell.angle_alpha   90.00
_cell.angle_beta   90.00
_cell.angle_gamma   90.00
#
_symmetry.space_group_name_H-M   'P 1'
#
loop_
_entity.id
_entity.type
_entity.pdbx_description
1 polymer ?
#
loop_
_entity_poly.entity_id
_entity_poly.type
_entity_poly.pdbx_seq_one_letter_code
_entity_poly.pdbx_strand_id
1 'polypeptide(L)'
;ASVGFFTSIFEPLIFHKRFSVAEMLLALITIAGLVCIFSFDPRYRLGIALGIVSAAVCSLYSITNKKASVGVKSKTMLLYQMAGGLIGVSVLIPLYLLVYPPAQPVLVFPTGSNLWWLLCLALFCTVGLYMLQIIVLRKLSAFTVNLTYNLEPCYTILIAFLAFGEARELNASFYIGISLVILSVVLQSVRALRKS
;
A
#
# COMPACT_ATOMS: atom_id res chain seq x y z
N ALA A 1 -6.32 2.14 -1.27
CA ALA A 1 -7.52 2.59 -0.52
C ALA A 1 -8.23 1.44 0.15
N SER A 2 -8.56 0.41 -0.58
CA SER A 2 -9.24 -0.78 -0.04
C SER A 2 -8.48 -1.47 1.11
N VAL A 3 -7.16 -1.27 1.22
CA VAL A 3 -6.34 -1.82 2.33
C VAL A 3 -6.83 -1.30 3.68
N GLY A 4 -7.11 0.00 3.82
CA GLY A 4 -7.63 0.58 5.06
C GLY A 4 -8.98 -0.01 5.45
N PHE A 5 -9.86 -0.26 4.47
CA PHE A 5 -11.16 -0.90 4.70
C PHE A 5 -10.98 -2.32 5.26
N PHE A 6 -10.19 -3.15 4.61
CA PHE A 6 -9.90 -4.50 5.11
C PHE A 6 -9.22 -4.47 6.48
N THR A 7 -8.33 -3.51 6.73
CA THR A 7 -7.67 -3.37 8.03
C THR A 7 -8.65 -2.99 9.12
N SER A 8 -9.64 -2.15 8.85
CA SER A 8 -10.68 -1.79 9.83
C SER A 8 -11.55 -2.97 10.26
N ILE A 9 -11.60 -4.04 9.43
CA ILE A 9 -12.30 -5.29 9.72
C ILE A 9 -11.35 -6.32 10.37
N PHE A 10 -10.17 -6.54 9.77
CA PHE A 10 -9.27 -7.61 10.18
C PHE A 10 -8.49 -7.29 11.47
N GLU A 11 -8.11 -6.02 11.70
CA GLU A 11 -7.38 -5.65 12.90
C GLU A 11 -8.18 -5.94 14.18
N PRO A 12 -9.47 -5.55 14.30
CA PRO A 12 -10.30 -5.93 15.43
C PRO A 12 -10.48 -7.45 15.60
N LEU A 13 -10.65 -8.18 14.50
CA LEU A 13 -10.81 -9.64 14.53
C LEU A 13 -9.54 -10.33 15.07
N ILE A 14 -8.37 -9.96 14.57
CA ILE A 14 -7.10 -10.61 14.93
C ILE A 14 -6.62 -10.24 16.33
N PHE A 15 -6.87 -9.00 16.75
CA PHE A 15 -6.49 -8.52 18.09
C PHE A 15 -7.63 -8.58 19.11
N HIS A 16 -8.78 -9.15 18.77
CA HIS A 16 -9.97 -9.26 19.65
C HIS A 16 -10.39 -7.89 20.22
N LYS A 17 -10.28 -6.82 19.42
CA LYS A 17 -10.68 -5.47 19.79
C LYS A 17 -12.12 -5.20 19.36
N ARG A 18 -12.72 -4.16 19.96
CA ARG A 18 -14.05 -3.68 19.51
C ARG A 18 -13.96 -3.06 18.13
N PHE A 19 -14.93 -3.37 17.27
CA PHE A 19 -15.07 -2.74 15.95
C PHE A 19 -15.27 -1.25 16.09
N SER A 20 -14.55 -0.49 15.27
CA SER A 20 -14.64 0.95 15.24
C SER A 20 -15.42 1.40 14.00
N VAL A 21 -16.71 1.71 14.18
CA VAL A 21 -17.57 2.22 13.10
C VAL A 21 -16.95 3.45 12.42
N ALA A 22 -16.28 4.32 13.20
CA ALA A 22 -15.65 5.49 12.63
C ALA A 22 -14.44 5.15 11.75
N GLU A 23 -13.66 4.10 12.05
CA GLU A 23 -12.56 3.65 11.15
C GLU A 23 -13.12 3.09 9.85
N MET A 24 -14.21 2.36 9.92
CA MET A 24 -14.90 1.84 8.75
C MET A 24 -15.49 2.97 7.88
N LEU A 25 -16.10 3.98 8.50
CA LEU A 25 -16.61 5.16 7.78
C LEU A 25 -15.49 5.95 7.10
N LEU A 26 -14.35 6.17 7.78
CA LEU A 26 -13.20 6.85 7.19
C LEU A 26 -12.63 6.07 6.00
N ALA A 27 -12.56 4.74 6.10
CA ALA A 27 -12.13 3.89 4.99
C ALA A 27 -13.10 3.97 3.80
N LEU A 28 -14.42 4.01 4.05
CA LEU A 28 -15.43 4.18 2.99
C LEU A 28 -15.32 5.55 2.30
N ILE A 29 -15.08 6.62 3.07
CA ILE A 29 -14.84 7.97 2.50
C ILE A 29 -13.62 7.95 1.59
N THR A 30 -12.55 7.28 2.00
CA THR A 30 -11.34 7.14 1.18
C THR A 30 -11.61 6.36 -0.11
N ILE A 31 -12.36 5.25 -0.03
CA ILE A 31 -12.74 4.46 -1.21
C ILE A 31 -13.58 5.32 -2.17
N ALA A 32 -14.56 6.06 -1.65
CA ALA A 32 -15.38 6.97 -2.46
C ALA A 32 -14.52 8.04 -3.15
N GLY A 33 -13.56 8.64 -2.43
CA GLY A 33 -12.59 9.59 -2.99
C GLY A 33 -11.78 9.00 -4.14
N LEU A 34 -11.30 7.77 -4.00
CA LEU A 34 -10.51 7.11 -5.05
C LEU A 34 -11.36 6.66 -6.25
N VAL A 35 -12.59 6.25 -6.03
CA VAL A 35 -13.54 6.00 -7.12
C VAL A 35 -13.78 7.27 -7.93
N CYS A 36 -13.90 8.42 -7.28
CA CYS A 36 -14.01 9.72 -7.96
C CYS A 36 -12.75 10.09 -8.77
N ILE A 37 -11.54 9.75 -8.25
CA ILE A 37 -10.27 10.04 -8.95
C ILE A 37 -10.13 9.19 -10.20
N PHE A 38 -10.39 7.88 -10.09
CA PHE A 38 -10.02 6.92 -11.14
C PHE A 38 -11.13 6.56 -12.13
N SER A 39 -12.30 7.19 -12.06
CA SER A 39 -13.44 6.95 -12.99
C SER A 39 -13.56 5.49 -13.42
N PHE A 40 -14.42 4.74 -12.79
CA PHE A 40 -14.53 3.28 -12.93
C PHE A 40 -14.80 2.88 -14.39
N ASP A 41 -13.78 2.40 -15.13
CA ASP A 41 -13.93 1.83 -16.46
C ASP A 41 -14.21 0.31 -16.35
N PRO A 42 -15.38 -0.17 -16.84
CA PRO A 42 -15.76 -1.60 -16.81
C PRO A 42 -14.77 -2.54 -17.50
N ARG A 43 -13.90 -2.03 -18.36
CA ARG A 43 -12.89 -2.81 -19.09
C ARG A 43 -11.86 -3.46 -18.17
N TYR A 44 -11.66 -2.92 -16.96
CA TYR A 44 -10.64 -3.38 -16.01
C TYR A 44 -11.18 -4.25 -14.88
N ARG A 45 -12.30 -4.95 -15.06
CA ARG A 45 -12.94 -5.76 -14.01
C ARG A 45 -12.02 -6.79 -13.35
N LEU A 46 -11.21 -7.50 -14.15
CA LEU A 46 -10.23 -8.46 -13.63
C LEU A 46 -9.15 -7.77 -12.78
N GLY A 47 -8.61 -6.64 -13.25
CA GLY A 47 -7.64 -5.84 -12.50
C GLY A 47 -8.21 -5.32 -11.19
N ILE A 48 -9.47 -4.90 -11.18
CA ILE A 48 -10.17 -4.46 -9.96
C ILE A 48 -10.32 -5.62 -8.97
N ALA A 49 -10.75 -6.80 -9.44
CA ALA A 49 -10.88 -7.98 -8.59
C ALA A 49 -9.53 -8.39 -7.97
N LEU A 50 -8.47 -8.45 -8.78
CA LEU A 50 -7.10 -8.72 -8.30
C LEU A 50 -6.62 -7.64 -7.32
N GLY A 51 -6.93 -6.37 -7.57
CA GLY A 51 -6.63 -5.26 -6.68
C GLY A 51 -7.31 -5.38 -5.32
N ILE A 52 -8.55 -5.84 -5.28
CA ILE A 52 -9.29 -6.08 -4.02
C ILE A 52 -8.63 -7.22 -3.23
N VAL A 53 -8.30 -8.33 -3.89
CA VAL A 53 -7.59 -9.45 -3.25
C VAL A 53 -6.23 -9.00 -2.73
N SER A 54 -5.46 -8.28 -3.54
CA SER A 54 -4.18 -7.70 -3.14
C SER A 54 -4.32 -6.79 -1.91
N ALA A 55 -5.33 -5.95 -1.87
CA ALA A 55 -5.60 -5.06 -0.73
C ALA A 55 -5.91 -5.84 0.55
N ALA A 56 -6.66 -6.93 0.46
CA ALA A 56 -6.94 -7.80 1.60
C ALA A 56 -5.65 -8.46 2.12
N VAL A 57 -4.81 -8.99 1.24
CA VAL A 57 -3.51 -9.59 1.58
C VAL A 57 -2.57 -8.56 2.20
N CYS A 58 -2.48 -7.34 1.63
CA CYS A 58 -1.69 -6.25 2.19
C CYS A 58 -2.16 -5.84 3.60
N SER A 59 -3.47 -5.86 3.83
CA SER A 59 -4.03 -5.61 5.16
C SER A 59 -3.59 -6.67 6.17
N LEU A 60 -3.72 -7.95 5.81
CA LEU A 60 -3.26 -9.07 6.65
C LEU A 60 -1.74 -8.99 6.91
N TYR A 61 -0.96 -8.65 5.90
CA TYR A 61 0.48 -8.43 6.02
C TYR A 61 0.80 -7.34 7.08
N SER A 62 0.15 -6.18 6.99
CA SER A 62 0.37 -5.07 7.93
C SER A 62 0.00 -5.44 9.37
N ILE A 63 -1.13 -6.16 9.55
CA ILE A 63 -1.60 -6.61 10.87
C ILE A 63 -0.66 -7.68 11.45
N THR A 64 -0.24 -8.63 10.62
CA THR A 64 0.70 -9.69 11.02
C THR A 64 2.05 -9.09 11.39
N ASN A 65 2.54 -8.11 10.62
CA ASN A 65 3.75 -7.35 10.94
C ASN A 65 3.65 -6.66 12.29
N LYS A 66 2.53 -6.00 12.57
CA LYS A 66 2.29 -5.38 13.86
C LYS A 66 2.34 -6.41 14.98
N LYS A 67 1.66 -7.54 14.83
CA LYS A 67 1.64 -8.63 15.82
C LYS A 67 3.03 -9.23 16.03
N ALA A 68 3.77 -9.51 14.95
CA ALA A 68 5.11 -10.08 14.99
C ALA A 68 6.19 -9.10 15.49
N SER A 69 5.95 -7.79 15.39
CA SER A 69 6.92 -6.76 15.83
C SER A 69 7.12 -6.72 17.35
N VAL A 70 6.23 -7.34 18.12
CA VAL A 70 6.32 -7.44 19.58
C VAL A 70 7.34 -8.52 19.92
N GLY A 71 8.44 -8.14 20.58
CA GLY A 71 9.49 -9.08 21.02
C GLY A 71 10.58 -9.42 20.00
N VAL A 72 10.44 -9.02 18.73
CA VAL A 72 11.43 -9.27 17.68
C VAL A 72 12.13 -7.97 17.27
N LYS A 73 13.47 -8.00 17.10
CA LYS A 73 14.22 -6.83 16.60
C LYS A 73 13.80 -6.49 15.18
N SER A 74 13.67 -5.18 14.87
CA SER A 74 13.23 -4.71 13.53
C SER A 74 14.10 -5.25 12.39
N LYS A 75 15.42 -5.32 12.60
CA LYS A 75 16.37 -5.87 11.61
C LYS A 75 16.11 -7.35 11.32
N THR A 76 15.87 -8.14 12.36
CA THR A 76 15.56 -9.57 12.22
C THR A 76 14.25 -9.78 11.49
N MET A 77 13.23 -9.00 11.83
CA MET A 77 11.94 -9.06 11.18
C MET A 77 12.05 -8.70 9.69
N LEU A 78 12.79 -7.63 9.35
CA LEU A 78 13.06 -7.26 7.97
C LEU A 78 13.78 -8.37 7.20
N LEU A 79 14.79 -9.01 7.81
CA LEU A 79 15.52 -10.12 7.18
C LEU A 79 14.57 -11.26 6.80
N TYR A 80 13.71 -11.70 7.73
CA TYR A 80 12.72 -12.76 7.45
C TYR A 80 11.72 -12.36 6.36
N GLN A 81 11.28 -11.09 6.33
CA GLN A 81 10.39 -10.60 5.28
C GLN A 81 11.05 -10.61 3.91
N MET A 82 12.29 -10.14 3.81
CA MET A 82 13.03 -10.13 2.54
C MET A 82 13.35 -11.56 2.07
N ALA A 83 13.77 -12.44 2.99
CA ALA A 83 14.02 -13.85 2.68
C ALA A 83 12.73 -14.57 2.24
N GLY A 84 11.64 -14.39 2.97
CA GLY A 84 10.33 -14.95 2.62
C GLY A 84 9.81 -14.44 1.28
N GLY A 85 9.96 -13.15 1.01
CA GLY A 85 9.63 -12.54 -0.27
C GLY A 85 10.45 -13.13 -1.42
N LEU A 86 11.77 -13.29 -1.23
CA LEU A 86 12.65 -13.89 -2.23
C LEU A 86 12.24 -15.34 -2.54
N ILE A 87 12.02 -16.15 -1.51
CA ILE A 87 11.56 -17.54 -1.68
C ILE A 87 10.21 -17.57 -2.40
N GLY A 88 9.25 -16.76 -1.96
CA GLY A 88 7.92 -16.68 -2.56
C GLY A 88 7.97 -16.32 -4.04
N VAL A 89 8.71 -15.29 -4.41
CA VAL A 89 8.89 -14.87 -5.80
C VAL A 89 9.61 -15.94 -6.62
N SER A 90 10.65 -16.59 -6.05
CA SER A 90 11.41 -17.65 -6.72
C SER A 90 10.55 -18.89 -7.05
N VAL A 91 9.52 -19.16 -6.24
CA VAL A 91 8.55 -20.24 -6.49
C VAL A 91 7.45 -19.80 -7.46
N LEU A 92 6.94 -18.58 -7.30
CA LEU A 92 5.80 -18.10 -8.09
C LEU A 92 6.18 -17.77 -9.53
N ILE A 93 7.40 -17.24 -9.79
CA ILE A 93 7.84 -16.91 -11.15
C ILE A 93 7.82 -18.13 -12.07
N PRO A 94 8.48 -19.26 -11.75
CA PRO A 94 8.43 -20.44 -12.61
C PRO A 94 7.01 -20.94 -12.87
N LEU A 95 6.17 -20.94 -11.82
CA LEU A 95 4.77 -21.36 -11.95
C LEU A 95 3.99 -20.44 -12.89
N TYR A 96 4.20 -19.13 -12.80
CA TYR A 96 3.58 -18.15 -13.69
C TYR A 96 4.04 -18.35 -15.16
N LEU A 97 5.35 -18.60 -15.37
CA LEU A 97 5.93 -18.79 -16.69
C LEU A 97 5.48 -20.08 -17.36
N LEU A 98 5.12 -21.12 -16.60
CA LEU A 98 4.51 -22.34 -17.10
C LEU A 98 3.11 -22.10 -17.70
N VAL A 99 2.35 -21.16 -17.10
CA VAL A 99 0.99 -20.83 -17.55
C VAL A 99 1.01 -19.78 -18.67
N TYR A 100 1.93 -18.83 -18.58
CA TYR A 100 2.08 -17.71 -19.51
C TYR A 100 3.51 -17.65 -20.06
N PRO A 101 3.86 -18.47 -21.07
CA PRO A 101 5.19 -18.48 -21.64
C PRO A 101 5.49 -17.11 -22.26
N PRO A 102 6.61 -16.47 -21.88
CA PRO A 102 6.97 -15.15 -22.35
C PRO A 102 7.49 -15.19 -23.79
N ALA A 103 7.14 -14.18 -24.57
CA ALA A 103 7.66 -13.99 -25.93
C ALA A 103 9.13 -13.50 -25.96
N GLN A 104 9.66 -13.02 -24.84
CA GLN A 104 11.03 -12.49 -24.70
C GLN A 104 11.74 -13.11 -23.49
N PRO A 105 13.10 -13.15 -23.44
CA PRO A 105 13.83 -13.69 -22.31
C PRO A 105 13.49 -12.93 -21.02
N VAL A 106 13.08 -13.69 -19.99
CA VAL A 106 12.62 -13.14 -18.68
C VAL A 106 13.78 -12.60 -17.86
N LEU A 107 14.97 -13.15 -18.00
CA LEU A 107 16.18 -12.76 -17.28
C LEU A 107 17.05 -11.91 -18.19
N VAL A 108 16.90 -10.60 -18.08
CA VAL A 108 17.81 -9.63 -18.69
C VAL A 108 18.59 -8.96 -17.57
N PHE A 109 19.91 -9.19 -17.51
CA PHE A 109 20.75 -8.52 -16.53
C PHE A 109 20.87 -7.03 -16.87
N PRO A 110 20.56 -6.14 -15.90
CA PRO A 110 20.70 -4.72 -16.12
C PRO A 110 22.18 -4.34 -16.27
N THR A 111 22.49 -3.56 -17.29
CA THR A 111 23.86 -3.08 -17.57
C THR A 111 23.97 -1.57 -17.35
N GLY A 112 25.18 -1.11 -17.00
CA GLY A 112 25.50 0.31 -16.88
C GLY A 112 24.74 1.03 -15.78
N SER A 113 24.21 2.22 -16.09
CA SER A 113 23.51 3.09 -15.12
C SER A 113 22.24 2.46 -14.53
N ASN A 114 21.60 1.52 -15.24
CA ASN A 114 20.39 0.86 -14.76
C ASN A 114 20.64 0.04 -13.49
N LEU A 115 21.84 -0.54 -13.33
CA LEU A 115 22.21 -1.27 -12.12
C LEU A 115 22.25 -0.33 -10.90
N TRP A 116 22.79 0.88 -11.04
CA TRP A 116 22.83 1.88 -9.96
C TRP A 116 21.43 2.31 -9.54
N TRP A 117 20.54 2.56 -10.50
CA TRP A 117 19.15 2.91 -10.17
C TRP A 117 18.40 1.78 -9.48
N LEU A 118 18.63 0.53 -9.88
CA LEU A 118 18.06 -0.64 -9.21
C LEU A 118 18.62 -0.81 -7.78
N LEU A 119 19.90 -0.59 -7.56
CA LEU A 119 20.49 -0.62 -6.21
C LEU A 119 19.92 0.49 -5.32
N CYS A 120 19.78 1.71 -5.83
CA CYS A 120 19.13 2.79 -5.11
C CYS A 120 17.67 2.44 -4.77
N LEU A 121 16.92 1.91 -5.72
CA LEU A 121 15.54 1.46 -5.50
C LEU A 121 15.46 0.37 -4.42
N ALA A 122 16.35 -0.63 -4.48
CA ALA A 122 16.39 -1.71 -3.51
C ALA A 122 16.75 -1.22 -2.10
N LEU A 123 17.76 -0.37 -1.97
CA LEU A 123 18.23 0.10 -0.65
C LEU A 123 17.30 1.12 -0.02
N PHE A 124 16.95 2.17 -0.75
CA PHE A 124 16.16 3.28 -0.19
C PHE A 124 14.67 3.01 -0.24
N CYS A 125 14.14 2.62 -1.41
CA CYS A 125 12.70 2.46 -1.58
C CYS A 125 12.19 1.10 -1.09
N THR A 126 13.04 0.08 -0.95
CA THR A 126 12.60 -1.21 -0.42
C THR A 126 13.07 -1.40 1.02
N VAL A 127 14.37 -1.59 1.25
CA VAL A 127 14.90 -1.87 2.61
C VAL A 127 14.61 -0.72 3.57
N GLY A 128 14.84 0.53 3.18
CA GLY A 128 14.59 1.72 4.00
C GLY A 128 13.12 1.88 4.35
N LEU A 129 12.24 1.77 3.36
CA LEU A 129 10.80 1.93 3.54
C LEU A 129 10.20 0.82 4.43
N TYR A 130 10.54 -0.45 4.20
CA TYR A 130 10.06 -1.54 5.05
C TYR A 130 10.59 -1.46 6.48
N MET A 131 11.85 -1.04 6.68
CA MET A 131 12.38 -0.80 8.03
C MET A 131 11.59 0.29 8.74
N LEU A 132 11.31 1.41 8.06
CA LEU A 132 10.52 2.50 8.61
C LEU A 132 9.09 2.04 8.94
N GLN A 133 8.45 1.26 8.05
CA GLN A 133 7.14 0.69 8.28
C GLN A 133 7.08 -0.17 9.55
N ILE A 134 8.08 -1.05 9.77
CA ILE A 134 8.16 -1.88 10.97
C ILE A 134 8.26 -1.01 12.24
N ILE A 135 9.07 0.05 12.20
CA ILE A 135 9.26 0.95 13.34
C ILE A 135 7.95 1.69 13.64
N VAL A 136 7.28 2.20 12.63
CA VAL A 136 6.02 2.96 12.77
C VAL A 136 4.88 2.06 13.27
N LEU A 137 4.76 0.82 12.77
CA LEU A 137 3.73 -0.14 13.19
C LEU A 137 3.85 -0.55 14.66
N ARG A 138 5.02 -0.39 15.28
CA ARG A 138 5.17 -0.61 16.73
C ARG A 138 4.46 0.44 17.58
N LYS A 139 4.33 1.65 17.05
CA LYS A 139 3.78 2.81 17.77
C LYS A 139 2.34 3.12 17.36
N LEU A 140 2.00 2.90 16.09
CA LEU A 140 0.70 3.23 15.51
C LEU A 140 -0.15 1.97 15.22
N SER A 141 -1.45 2.16 15.03
CA SER A 141 -2.34 1.09 14.57
C SER A 141 -2.06 0.76 13.10
N ALA A 142 -2.27 -0.50 12.71
CA ALA A 142 -2.13 -0.90 11.31
C ALA A 142 -3.12 -0.14 10.43
N PHE A 143 -4.32 0.16 10.94
CA PHE A 143 -5.31 0.99 10.26
C PHE A 143 -4.77 2.40 9.96
N THR A 144 -4.19 3.08 10.97
CA THR A 144 -3.65 4.44 10.79
C THR A 144 -2.54 4.47 9.74
N VAL A 145 -1.61 3.51 9.78
CA VAL A 145 -0.52 3.40 8.81
C VAL A 145 -1.07 3.16 7.40
N ASN A 146 -1.97 2.20 7.24
CA ASN A 146 -2.55 1.87 5.94
C ASN A 146 -3.43 3.02 5.39
N LEU A 147 -4.11 3.77 6.25
CA LEU A 147 -4.87 4.94 5.83
C LEU A 147 -3.95 6.08 5.34
N THR A 148 -2.81 6.26 5.99
CA THR A 148 -1.81 7.26 5.55
C THR A 148 -1.24 6.95 4.17
N TYR A 149 -1.09 5.67 3.81
CA TYR A 149 -0.68 5.29 2.44
C TYR A 149 -1.69 5.71 1.36
N ASN A 150 -2.94 5.97 1.72
CA ASN A 150 -3.92 6.50 0.75
C ASN A 150 -3.62 7.94 0.31
N LEU A 151 -2.67 8.64 0.94
CA LEU A 151 -2.13 9.91 0.43
C LEU A 151 -1.13 9.72 -0.72
N GLU A 152 -0.63 8.51 -0.95
CA GLU A 152 0.34 8.22 -2.01
C GLU A 152 -0.14 8.69 -3.39
N PRO A 153 -1.36 8.37 -3.86
CA PRO A 153 -1.87 8.90 -5.12
C PRO A 153 -1.89 10.43 -5.17
N CYS A 154 -2.19 11.09 -4.04
CA CYS A 154 -2.21 12.55 -3.98
C CYS A 154 -0.82 13.15 -4.22
N TYR A 155 0.20 12.61 -3.55
CA TYR A 155 1.60 13.04 -3.75
C TYR A 155 2.12 12.68 -5.14
N THR A 156 1.82 11.49 -5.63
CA THR A 156 2.26 11.03 -6.96
C THR A 156 1.72 11.95 -8.05
N ILE A 157 0.45 12.31 -7.98
CA ILE A 157 -0.18 13.20 -8.96
C ILE A 157 0.36 14.63 -8.81
N LEU A 158 0.56 15.12 -7.58
CA LEU A 158 1.17 16.43 -7.36
C LEU A 158 2.58 16.51 -7.94
N ILE A 159 3.39 15.48 -7.73
CA ILE A 159 4.75 15.40 -8.29
C ILE A 159 4.70 15.29 -9.81
N ALA A 160 3.82 14.48 -10.37
CA ALA A 160 3.63 14.36 -11.82
C ALA A 160 3.25 15.71 -12.45
N PHE A 161 2.34 16.43 -11.80
CA PHE A 161 1.95 17.80 -12.20
C PHE A 161 3.13 18.78 -12.22
N LEU A 162 3.92 18.80 -11.12
CA LEU A 162 5.03 19.74 -10.97
C LEU A 162 6.25 19.37 -11.83
N ALA A 163 6.56 18.06 -11.95
CA ALA A 163 7.76 17.59 -12.65
C ALA A 163 7.56 17.40 -14.15
N PHE A 164 6.35 17.01 -14.59
CA PHE A 164 6.07 16.65 -15.97
C PHE A 164 5.11 17.62 -16.70
N GLY A 165 4.54 18.61 -15.97
CA GLY A 165 3.66 19.62 -16.57
C GLY A 165 2.33 19.08 -17.08
N GLU A 166 1.89 17.91 -16.62
CA GLU A 166 0.67 17.21 -17.05
C GLU A 166 -0.62 17.85 -16.49
N ALA A 167 -0.61 19.18 -16.38
CA ALA A 167 -1.70 19.97 -15.80
C ALA A 167 -3.04 19.91 -16.56
N ARG A 168 -3.05 19.42 -17.81
CA ARG A 168 -4.15 19.69 -18.74
C ARG A 168 -5.35 18.75 -18.64
N GLU A 169 -5.31 17.69 -17.83
CA GLU A 169 -6.36 16.66 -17.80
C GLU A 169 -7.07 16.46 -16.44
N LEU A 170 -6.88 17.37 -15.49
CA LEU A 170 -7.50 17.21 -14.16
C LEU A 170 -8.97 17.66 -14.18
N ASN A 171 -9.87 16.70 -14.09
CA ASN A 171 -11.31 16.92 -14.03
C ASN A 171 -11.77 17.34 -12.61
N ALA A 172 -12.95 17.98 -12.52
CA ALA A 172 -13.55 18.34 -11.21
C ALA A 172 -13.70 17.13 -10.26
N SER A 173 -14.00 15.94 -10.80
CA SER A 173 -14.06 14.69 -10.05
C SER A 173 -12.74 14.35 -9.33
N PHE A 174 -11.61 14.70 -9.93
CA PHE A 174 -10.29 14.53 -9.34
C PHE A 174 -10.13 15.38 -8.07
N TYR A 175 -10.48 16.68 -8.13
CA TYR A 175 -10.37 17.57 -6.97
C TYR A 175 -11.31 17.16 -5.84
N ILE A 176 -12.51 16.69 -6.14
CA ILE A 176 -13.44 16.15 -5.15
C ILE A 176 -12.84 14.91 -4.50
N GLY A 177 -12.32 13.98 -5.30
CA GLY A 177 -11.74 12.75 -4.80
C GLY A 177 -10.52 12.95 -3.91
N ILE A 178 -9.58 13.83 -4.31
CA ILE A 178 -8.41 14.15 -3.50
C ILE A 178 -8.78 14.83 -2.18
N SER A 179 -9.78 15.71 -2.19
CA SER A 179 -10.30 16.37 -0.98
C SER A 179 -10.90 15.37 0.00
N LEU A 180 -11.63 14.37 -0.48
CA LEU A 180 -12.18 13.29 0.36
C LEU A 180 -11.09 12.43 0.98
N VAL A 181 -10.05 12.08 0.22
CA VAL A 181 -8.91 11.31 0.73
C VAL A 181 -8.16 12.08 1.81
N ILE A 182 -7.82 13.34 1.56
CA ILE A 182 -7.13 14.21 2.53
C ILE A 182 -7.99 14.37 3.80
N LEU A 183 -9.28 14.64 3.65
CA LEU A 183 -10.22 14.78 4.77
C LEU A 183 -10.22 13.52 5.64
N SER A 184 -10.30 12.34 5.02
CA SER A 184 -10.29 11.06 5.75
C SER A 184 -9.01 10.87 6.56
N VAL A 185 -7.83 11.17 5.97
CA VAL A 185 -6.54 11.02 6.66
C VAL A 185 -6.39 12.05 7.78
N VAL A 186 -6.80 13.29 7.57
CA VAL A 186 -6.77 14.34 8.62
C VAL A 186 -7.67 13.97 9.80
N LEU A 187 -8.90 13.55 9.54
CA LEU A 187 -9.83 13.13 10.58
C LEU A 187 -9.28 11.96 11.40
N GLN A 188 -8.64 10.98 10.74
CA GLN A 188 -8.00 9.86 11.44
C GLN A 188 -6.80 10.32 12.27
N SER A 189 -5.98 11.21 11.75
CA SER A 189 -4.81 11.76 12.47
C SER A 189 -5.23 12.49 13.74
N VAL A 190 -6.23 13.36 13.64
CA VAL A 190 -6.81 14.07 14.79
C VAL A 190 -7.37 13.07 15.82
N ARG A 191 -8.06 12.03 15.34
CA ARG A 191 -8.61 11.00 16.22
C ARG A 191 -7.53 10.17 16.90
N ALA A 192 -6.45 9.83 16.21
CA ALA A 192 -5.32 9.11 16.76
C ALA A 192 -4.64 9.92 17.88
N LEU A 193 -4.46 11.22 17.67
CA LEU A 193 -3.89 12.14 18.67
C LEU A 193 -4.77 12.29 19.92
N ARG A 194 -6.10 12.24 19.79
CA ARG A 194 -7.02 12.32 20.93
C ARG A 194 -7.07 11.04 21.78
N LYS A 195 -6.59 9.90 21.23
CA LYS A 195 -6.56 8.61 21.94
C LYS A 195 -5.20 8.31 22.60
N SER A 196 -4.16 9.09 22.27
CA SER A 196 -2.84 9.05 22.88
C SER A 196 -2.81 9.90 24.15
#